data_dd97f71ea3f262e56951e14a1d8c05ad
#
_entry.id   dd97f71ea3f262e56951e14a1d8c05ad
#
_cell.length_a   1.000
_cell.length_b   1.000
_cell.length_c   1.000
_cell.angle_alpha   90.00
_cell.angle_beta   90.00
_cell.angle_gamma   90.00
#
_symmetry.space_group_name_H-M   'P 1'
#
loop_
_entity.id
_entity.type
_entity.pdbx_description
1 polymer ?
#
loop_
_entity_poly.entity_id
_entity_poly.type
_entity_poly.pdbx_seq_one_letter_code
_entity_poly.pdbx_strand_id
1 'polypeptide(L)'
;DGHDMDSLISVLKNAKQINFEGPIMIHIKTEKGKGYEFAEKSDDKYHGVTKFNVNTGVQEKSQSANPSYTKVFANTLIKHAEKDSKIVGITAAMPSGTGMDIFAKKFPSRMFDVGIAEQHGVTFAAGLATEGFKPYAAMCATVLQ
;
A
#
# COMPACT_ATOMS: atom_id res chain seq x y z
N ASP A 1 17.18 16.67 5.80
CA ASP A 1 16.60 16.35 4.51
C ASP A 1 17.24 15.08 3.96
N GLY A 2 16.43 14.03 3.68
CA GLY A 2 16.92 12.76 3.15
C GLY A 2 17.22 12.79 1.65
N HIS A 3 16.91 13.87 0.96
CA HIS A 3 17.24 14.07 -0.45
C HIS A 3 18.54 14.88 -0.64
N ASP A 4 19.07 15.48 0.44
CA ASP A 4 20.38 16.13 0.44
C ASP A 4 21.43 15.14 0.97
N MET A 5 22.15 14.53 0.06
CA MET A 5 23.14 13.49 0.38
C MET A 5 24.32 14.01 1.20
N ASP A 6 24.73 15.24 0.99
CA ASP A 6 25.88 15.83 1.72
C ASP A 6 25.49 16.07 3.18
N SER A 7 24.32 16.66 3.42
CA SER A 7 23.77 16.83 4.76
C SER A 7 23.53 15.48 5.45
N LEU A 8 22.96 14.50 4.74
CA LEU A 8 22.71 13.17 5.30
C LEU A 8 24.00 12.48 5.72
N ILE A 9 25.01 12.45 4.86
CA ILE A 9 26.32 11.85 5.14
C ILE A 9 26.99 12.56 6.32
N SER A 10 26.92 13.89 6.39
CA SER A 10 27.48 14.68 7.47
C SER A 10 26.85 14.30 8.82
N VAL A 11 25.51 14.24 8.87
CA VAL A 11 24.78 13.86 10.10
C VAL A 11 25.12 12.43 10.52
N LEU A 12 25.20 11.48 9.59
CA LEU A 12 25.55 10.09 9.89
C LEU A 12 27.00 9.96 10.42
N LYS A 13 27.95 10.72 9.84
CA LYS A 13 29.32 10.76 10.33
C LYS A 13 29.40 11.34 11.75
N ASN A 14 28.69 12.42 12.00
CA ASN A 14 28.63 13.02 13.33
C ASN A 14 28.02 12.08 14.36
N ALA A 15 26.88 11.43 14.03
CA ALA A 15 26.24 10.46 14.89
C ALA A 15 27.15 9.30 15.28
N LYS A 16 27.97 8.81 14.31
CA LYS A 16 28.98 7.75 14.57
C LYS A 16 30.09 8.19 15.52
N GLN A 17 30.41 9.49 15.59
CA GLN A 17 31.48 10.03 16.40
C GLN A 17 31.01 10.49 17.79
N ILE A 18 29.72 10.57 18.04
CA ILE A 18 29.18 10.98 19.32
C ILE A 18 29.53 9.90 20.37
N ASN A 19 30.25 10.32 21.38
CA ASN A 19 30.55 9.48 22.56
C ASN A 19 29.38 9.60 23.56
N PHE A 20 28.26 8.91 23.23
CA PHE A 20 27.04 8.90 24.04
C PHE A 20 26.63 7.45 24.35
N GLU A 21 26.46 7.14 25.61
CA GLU A 21 25.95 5.83 26.06
C GLU A 21 24.42 5.83 26.01
N GLY A 22 23.85 5.37 24.90
CA GLY A 22 22.41 5.27 24.70
C GLY A 22 22.00 5.21 23.24
N PRO A 23 20.71 5.01 22.96
CA PRO A 23 20.20 4.97 21.61
C PRO A 23 20.19 6.37 20.98
N ILE A 24 20.59 6.46 19.71
CA ILE A 24 20.54 7.70 18.93
C ILE A 24 19.45 7.54 17.86
N MET A 25 18.44 8.41 17.91
CA MET A 25 17.41 8.47 16.87
C MET A 25 17.81 9.47 15.80
N ILE A 26 17.88 9.00 14.53
CA ILE A 26 18.12 9.86 13.37
C ILE A 26 16.82 9.94 12.58
N HIS A 27 16.19 11.12 12.59
CA HIS A 27 14.96 11.36 11.83
C HIS A 27 15.30 11.90 10.44
N ILE A 28 15.05 11.09 9.41
CA ILE A 28 15.29 11.42 8.00
C ILE A 28 13.94 11.69 7.34
N LYS A 29 13.76 12.90 6.82
CA LYS A 29 12.54 13.26 6.09
C LYS A 29 12.79 13.12 4.59
N THR A 30 11.99 12.28 3.95
CA THR A 30 11.99 12.05 2.50
C THR A 30 10.59 12.25 1.92
N GLU A 31 10.51 12.51 0.63
CA GLU A 31 9.27 12.60 -0.14
C GLU A 31 9.33 11.61 -1.30
N LYS A 32 8.35 10.72 -1.38
CA LYS A 32 8.28 9.72 -2.45
C LYS A 32 8.14 10.41 -3.81
N GLY A 33 8.90 9.96 -4.81
CA GLY A 33 8.88 10.54 -6.15
C GLY A 33 9.70 11.83 -6.31
N LYS A 34 10.36 12.31 -5.26
CA LYS A 34 11.17 13.54 -5.28
C LYS A 34 12.23 13.53 -6.38
N GLY A 35 12.32 14.63 -7.12
CA GLY A 35 13.28 14.82 -8.22
C GLY A 35 12.71 14.45 -9.60
N TYR A 36 11.47 13.94 -9.67
CA TYR A 36 10.77 13.69 -10.94
C TYR A 36 9.37 14.31 -10.91
N GLU A 37 9.19 15.40 -11.63
CA GLU A 37 7.99 16.25 -11.56
C GLU A 37 6.68 15.49 -11.77
N PHE A 38 6.66 14.54 -12.72
CA PHE A 38 5.47 13.72 -12.99
C PHE A 38 5.13 12.79 -11.83
N ALA A 39 6.15 12.25 -11.13
CA ALA A 39 5.93 11.45 -9.93
C ALA A 39 5.48 12.32 -8.75
N GLU A 40 6.06 13.50 -8.57
CA GLU A 40 5.69 14.43 -7.50
C GLU A 40 4.22 14.89 -7.60
N LYS A 41 3.69 14.99 -8.83
CA LYS A 41 2.30 15.38 -9.10
C LYS A 41 1.30 14.22 -9.13
N SER A 42 1.79 12.98 -9.22
CA SER A 42 0.93 11.80 -9.26
C SER A 42 0.49 11.37 -7.87
N ASP A 43 -0.75 10.91 -7.73
CA ASP A 43 -1.30 10.42 -6.45
C ASP A 43 -0.53 9.20 -5.93
N ASP A 44 -0.11 8.29 -6.81
CA ASP A 44 0.66 7.10 -6.48
C ASP A 44 2.17 7.36 -6.39
N LYS A 45 2.61 8.59 -6.67
CA LYS A 45 4.03 9.00 -6.66
C LYS A 45 4.92 8.06 -7.50
N TYR A 46 4.37 7.45 -8.54
CA TYR A 46 5.01 6.43 -9.38
C TYR A 46 5.53 5.23 -8.58
N HIS A 47 4.85 4.88 -7.49
CA HIS A 47 5.19 3.71 -6.72
C HIS A 47 4.72 2.43 -7.44
N GLY A 48 5.67 1.65 -7.97
CA GLY A 48 5.36 0.42 -8.68
C GLY A 48 4.76 0.63 -10.07
N VAL A 49 5.25 1.62 -10.81
CA VAL A 49 4.79 1.89 -12.19
C VAL A 49 5.34 0.90 -13.19
N THR A 50 4.60 0.72 -14.28
CA THR A 50 5.03 0.02 -15.49
C THR A 50 5.99 0.89 -16.30
N LYS A 51 6.42 0.40 -17.48
CA LYS A 51 7.23 1.19 -18.41
C LYS A 51 6.54 2.51 -18.75
N PHE A 52 7.28 3.60 -18.75
CA PHE A 52 6.79 4.94 -19.04
C PHE A 52 7.80 5.76 -19.83
N ASN A 53 7.33 6.79 -20.52
CA ASN A 53 8.18 7.75 -21.22
C ASN A 53 8.69 8.80 -20.20
N VAL A 54 10.01 8.87 -20.03
CA VAL A 54 10.65 9.75 -19.03
C VAL A 54 10.38 11.24 -19.32
N ASN A 55 10.29 11.63 -20.58
CA ASN A 55 10.11 13.03 -20.96
C ASN A 55 8.67 13.53 -20.79
N THR A 56 7.69 12.64 -20.90
CA THR A 56 6.26 12.99 -20.86
C THR A 56 5.53 12.46 -19.62
N GLY A 57 6.14 11.56 -18.85
CA GLY A 57 5.49 10.87 -17.74
C GLY A 57 4.40 9.89 -18.16
N VAL A 58 4.16 9.69 -19.45
CA VAL A 58 3.08 8.82 -19.93
C VAL A 58 3.44 7.36 -19.67
N GLN A 59 2.59 6.66 -18.90
CA GLN A 59 2.72 5.25 -18.62
C GLN A 59 2.14 4.39 -19.73
N GLU A 60 2.88 3.38 -20.16
CA GLU A 60 2.40 2.38 -21.11
C GLU A 60 1.45 1.41 -20.40
N LYS A 61 0.15 1.62 -20.53
CA LYS A 61 -0.84 0.67 -20.01
C LYS A 61 -0.91 -0.53 -20.94
N SER A 62 -0.51 -1.70 -20.45
CA SER A 62 -0.76 -2.96 -21.15
C SER A 62 -2.27 -3.16 -21.28
N GLN A 63 -2.77 -3.15 -22.52
CA GLN A 63 -4.15 -3.54 -22.80
C GLN A 63 -4.20 -5.07 -22.88
N SER A 64 -4.53 -5.72 -21.79
CA SER A 64 -4.88 -7.14 -21.80
C SER A 64 -6.34 -7.30 -22.26
N ALA A 65 -6.58 -8.20 -23.20
CA ALA A 65 -7.94 -8.56 -23.63
C ALA A 65 -8.74 -9.22 -22.49
N ASN A 66 -8.05 -9.84 -21.54
CA ASN A 66 -8.66 -10.49 -20.40
C ASN A 66 -8.55 -9.65 -19.11
N PRO A 67 -9.56 -9.66 -18.24
CA PRO A 67 -9.47 -9.00 -16.97
C PRO A 67 -8.39 -9.64 -16.08
N SER A 68 -7.69 -8.84 -15.27
CA SER A 68 -6.75 -9.36 -14.28
C SER A 68 -7.48 -10.18 -13.19
N TYR A 69 -6.77 -11.12 -12.58
CA TYR A 69 -7.30 -11.87 -11.41
C TYR A 69 -7.79 -10.93 -10.30
N THR A 70 -7.04 -9.87 -10.01
CA THR A 70 -7.43 -8.81 -9.05
C THR A 70 -8.82 -8.23 -9.38
N LYS A 71 -9.06 -7.90 -10.65
CA LYS A 71 -10.35 -7.34 -11.08
C LYS A 71 -11.49 -8.37 -11.01
N VAL A 72 -11.21 -9.62 -11.38
CA VAL A 72 -12.20 -10.71 -11.27
C VAL A 72 -12.55 -10.96 -9.80
N PHE A 73 -11.56 -11.03 -8.93
CA PHE A 73 -11.75 -11.19 -7.50
C PHE A 73 -12.59 -10.07 -6.89
N ALA A 74 -12.19 -8.81 -7.10
CA ALA A 74 -12.91 -7.65 -6.58
C ALA A 74 -14.37 -7.58 -7.02
N ASN A 75 -14.62 -7.79 -8.32
CA ASN A 75 -15.99 -7.78 -8.87
C ASN A 75 -16.84 -8.94 -8.35
N THR A 76 -16.23 -10.12 -8.14
CA THR A 76 -16.94 -11.27 -7.58
C THR A 76 -17.27 -11.03 -6.12
N LEU A 77 -16.32 -10.51 -5.34
CA LEU A 77 -16.54 -10.15 -3.94
C LEU A 77 -17.67 -9.12 -3.80
N ILE A 78 -17.70 -8.10 -4.66
CA ILE A 78 -18.79 -7.11 -4.71
C ILE A 78 -20.15 -7.76 -4.93
N LYS A 79 -20.25 -8.66 -5.94
CA LYS A 79 -21.52 -9.37 -6.22
C LYS A 79 -22.04 -10.18 -5.02
N HIS A 80 -21.14 -10.79 -4.26
CA HIS A 80 -21.51 -11.50 -3.04
C HIS A 80 -21.88 -10.53 -1.91
N ALA A 81 -21.12 -9.44 -1.75
CA ALA A 81 -21.36 -8.44 -0.71
C ALA A 81 -22.65 -7.63 -0.92
N GLU A 82 -23.17 -7.55 -2.14
CA GLU A 82 -24.50 -6.99 -2.44
C GLU A 82 -25.63 -7.83 -1.84
N LYS A 83 -25.42 -9.13 -1.71
CA LYS A 83 -26.39 -10.09 -1.18
C LYS A 83 -26.19 -10.42 0.30
N ASP A 84 -24.99 -10.15 0.82
CA ASP A 84 -24.60 -10.48 2.19
C ASP A 84 -23.85 -9.31 2.83
N SER A 85 -24.51 -8.62 3.75
CA SER A 85 -23.95 -7.48 4.47
C SER A 85 -22.84 -7.86 5.45
N LYS A 86 -22.67 -9.14 5.75
CA LYS A 86 -21.61 -9.66 6.63
C LYS A 86 -20.24 -9.75 5.94
N ILE A 87 -20.18 -9.64 4.61
CA ILE A 87 -18.93 -9.63 3.87
C ILE A 87 -18.21 -8.31 4.05
N VAL A 88 -16.96 -8.37 4.50
CA VAL A 88 -16.05 -7.23 4.67
C VAL A 88 -14.70 -7.51 4.03
N GLY A 89 -14.05 -6.49 3.52
CA GLY A 89 -12.72 -6.55 2.92
C GLY A 89 -11.66 -5.96 3.85
N ILE A 90 -10.50 -6.60 3.92
CA ILE A 90 -9.35 -6.14 4.70
C ILE A 90 -8.12 -6.17 3.79
N THR A 91 -7.30 -5.13 3.85
CA THR A 91 -5.99 -5.10 3.19
C THR A 91 -4.95 -4.45 4.09
N ALA A 92 -3.68 -4.60 3.75
CA ALA A 92 -2.58 -4.01 4.50
C ALA A 92 -1.74 -3.10 3.58
N ALA A 93 -2.17 -1.84 3.41
CA ALA A 93 -1.57 -0.83 2.55
C ALA A 93 -1.44 -1.26 1.07
N MET A 94 -2.29 -2.18 0.60
CA MET A 94 -2.26 -2.73 -0.76
C MET A 94 -3.62 -2.66 -1.48
N PRO A 95 -4.41 -1.57 -1.37
CA PRO A 95 -5.78 -1.57 -1.87
C PRO A 95 -5.86 -1.77 -3.39
N SER A 96 -5.02 -1.10 -4.17
CA SER A 96 -5.03 -1.21 -5.64
C SER A 96 -4.50 -2.55 -6.14
N GLY A 97 -3.46 -3.09 -5.50
CA GLY A 97 -2.85 -4.38 -5.86
C GLY A 97 -3.79 -5.56 -5.62
N THR A 98 -4.63 -5.47 -4.61
CA THR A 98 -5.59 -6.52 -4.20
C THR A 98 -7.00 -6.31 -4.76
N GLY A 99 -7.30 -5.15 -5.35
CA GLY A 99 -8.64 -4.78 -5.81
C GLY A 99 -9.58 -4.30 -4.70
N MET A 100 -9.05 -4.10 -3.49
CA MET A 100 -9.83 -3.57 -2.37
C MET A 100 -10.22 -2.11 -2.56
N ASP A 101 -9.50 -1.35 -3.39
CA ASP A 101 -9.92 -0.01 -3.83
C ASP A 101 -11.23 -0.03 -4.62
N ILE A 102 -11.44 -1.05 -5.45
CA ILE A 102 -12.70 -1.25 -6.20
C ILE A 102 -13.83 -1.60 -5.23
N PHE A 103 -13.56 -2.50 -4.28
CA PHE A 103 -14.52 -2.87 -3.24
C PHE A 103 -14.87 -1.67 -2.35
N ALA A 104 -13.89 -0.87 -1.93
CA ALA A 104 -14.08 0.32 -1.10
C ALA A 104 -14.98 1.38 -1.75
N LYS A 105 -14.87 1.57 -3.07
CA LYS A 105 -15.75 2.50 -3.81
C LYS A 105 -17.23 2.12 -3.69
N LYS A 106 -17.54 0.84 -3.62
CA LYS A 106 -18.92 0.34 -3.49
C LYS A 106 -19.35 0.23 -2.03
N PHE A 107 -18.47 -0.17 -1.15
CA PHE A 107 -18.74 -0.45 0.27
C PHE A 107 -17.68 0.19 1.18
N PRO A 108 -17.63 1.52 1.27
CA PRO A 108 -16.58 2.22 2.02
C PRO A 108 -16.56 1.88 3.52
N SER A 109 -17.71 1.61 4.13
CA SER A 109 -17.82 1.24 5.54
C SER A 109 -17.52 -0.23 5.84
N ARG A 110 -17.27 -1.04 4.81
CA ARG A 110 -16.98 -2.48 4.92
C ARG A 110 -15.60 -2.84 4.38
N MET A 111 -14.76 -1.85 4.10
CA MET A 111 -13.38 -2.05 3.73
C MET A 111 -12.46 -1.41 4.77
N PHE A 112 -11.48 -2.18 5.23
CA PHE A 112 -10.52 -1.79 6.25
C PHE A 112 -9.10 -1.92 5.70
N ASP A 113 -8.36 -0.82 5.71
CA ASP A 113 -6.93 -0.83 5.45
C ASP A 113 -6.20 -0.69 6.80
N VAL A 114 -5.49 -1.72 7.19
CA VAL A 114 -4.77 -1.77 8.47
C VAL A 114 -3.37 -1.17 8.39
N GLY A 115 -3.01 -0.55 7.27
CA GLY A 115 -1.65 -0.08 7.04
C GLY A 115 -0.68 -1.25 6.83
N ILE A 116 0.62 -1.01 7.01
CA ILE A 116 1.65 -2.07 6.87
C ILE A 116 1.67 -2.90 8.16
N ALA A 117 0.61 -3.69 8.37
CA ALA A 117 0.40 -4.50 9.57
C ALA A 117 -0.35 -5.80 9.22
N GLU A 118 0.26 -6.64 8.40
CA GLU A 118 -0.33 -7.86 7.83
C GLU A 118 -0.79 -8.83 8.92
N GLN A 119 0.03 -9.05 9.95
CA GLN A 119 -0.31 -9.91 11.08
C GLN A 119 -1.54 -9.40 11.82
N HIS A 120 -1.64 -8.08 12.01
CA HIS A 120 -2.83 -7.46 12.58
C HIS A 120 -4.06 -7.66 11.69
N GLY A 121 -3.90 -7.51 10.36
CA GLY A 121 -4.98 -7.73 9.40
C GLY A 121 -5.59 -9.13 9.51
N VAL A 122 -4.76 -10.16 9.69
CA VAL A 122 -5.22 -11.54 9.88
C VAL A 122 -5.90 -11.72 11.23
N THR A 123 -5.33 -11.19 12.31
CA THR A 123 -5.92 -11.23 13.66
C THR A 123 -7.26 -10.50 13.70
N PHE A 124 -7.33 -9.33 13.06
CA PHE A 124 -8.56 -8.54 12.94
C PHE A 124 -9.65 -9.30 12.18
N ALA A 125 -9.27 -9.97 11.06
CA ALA A 125 -10.17 -10.85 10.33
C ALA A 125 -10.71 -11.98 11.21
N ALA A 126 -9.85 -12.62 12.00
CA ALA A 126 -10.28 -13.67 12.93
C ALA A 126 -11.29 -13.14 13.95
N GLY A 127 -11.05 -11.97 14.55
CA GLY A 127 -11.98 -11.34 15.49
C GLY A 127 -13.33 -11.02 14.85
N LEU A 128 -13.37 -10.50 13.63
CA LEU A 128 -14.62 -10.27 12.90
C LEU A 128 -15.37 -11.57 12.59
N ALA A 129 -14.65 -12.65 12.29
CA ALA A 129 -15.25 -13.95 12.00
C ALA A 129 -15.95 -14.53 13.23
N THR A 130 -15.43 -14.32 14.45
CA THR A 130 -16.09 -14.78 15.70
C THR A 130 -17.43 -14.10 15.93
N GLU A 131 -17.62 -12.89 15.41
CA GLU A 131 -18.86 -12.13 15.48
C GLU A 131 -19.79 -12.40 14.27
N GLY A 132 -19.49 -13.42 13.49
CA GLY A 132 -20.31 -13.89 12.37
C GLY A 132 -20.16 -13.02 11.10
N PHE A 133 -19.15 -12.18 11.00
CA PHE A 133 -18.77 -11.55 9.74
C PHE A 133 -18.03 -12.55 8.84
N LYS A 134 -17.93 -12.21 7.56
CA LYS A 134 -17.21 -12.97 6.53
C LYS A 134 -16.07 -12.11 5.98
N PRO A 135 -14.95 -12.02 6.71
CA PRO A 135 -13.84 -11.17 6.30
C PRO A 135 -13.02 -11.81 5.19
N TYR A 136 -12.64 -11.00 4.21
CA TYR A 136 -11.71 -11.34 3.14
C TYR A 136 -10.45 -10.52 3.31
N ALA A 137 -9.40 -11.14 3.87
CA ALA A 137 -8.09 -10.52 4.03
C ALA A 137 -7.28 -10.70 2.74
N ALA A 138 -7.20 -9.63 1.95
CA ALA A 138 -6.54 -9.61 0.65
C ALA A 138 -5.16 -8.94 0.75
N MET A 139 -4.10 -9.75 0.66
CA MET A 139 -2.70 -9.34 0.83
C MET A 139 -1.80 -10.11 -0.12
N CYS A 140 -0.59 -9.61 -0.38
CA CYS A 140 0.42 -10.38 -1.10
C CYS A 140 0.90 -11.56 -0.26
N ALA A 141 1.01 -12.74 -0.86
CA ALA A 141 1.43 -13.95 -0.16
C ALA A 141 2.84 -13.84 0.48
N THR A 142 3.71 -13.05 -0.13
CA THR A 142 5.10 -12.83 0.35
C THR A 142 5.20 -12.11 1.70
N VAL A 143 4.13 -11.48 2.15
CA VAL A 143 4.10 -10.73 3.44
C VAL A 143 3.36 -11.48 4.55
N LEU A 144 2.90 -12.69 4.27
CA LEU A 144 2.23 -13.58 5.23
C LEU A 144 3.17 -14.64 5.82
N GLN A 145 4.48 -14.48 5.63
CA GLN A 145 5.49 -15.41 6.14
C GLN A 145 5.85 -15.10 7.59
#